data_0dcf18cfe68abfb089c402e8b414966f
#
_entry.id   0dcf18cfe68abfb089c402e8b414966f
#
_cell.length_a   1.000
_cell.length_b   1.000
_cell.length_c   1.000
_cell.angle_alpha   90.00
_cell.angle_beta   90.00
_cell.angle_gamma   90.00
#
_symmetry.space_group_name_H-M   'P 1'
#
loop_
_entity.id
_entity.type
_entity.pdbx_description
1 polymer ?
#
loop_
_entity_poly.entity_id
_entity_poly.type
_entity_poly.pdbx_seq_one_letter_code
_entity_poly.pdbx_strand_id
1 'polypeptide(L)'
;MWFFHPSIKYTSFFIRLGICFLCFMATVWAQSDEVSAKLDRGKELMARGKFEEAIPVYRELVQALPNNAGPIMNLGLALHMAGREQEAVSQFQRVLKFESSHLPARLFLGRAYLGLNMPNKAIDPLETVVRAQPTNREARLLLGQAFLSLENFQPAAEQFERLAQLEPRNPKAWNGLVLSYEGLTGRSFDELEKVAPESAYWLVLVADTLAKGDQSNRAFFFYRQALAKMPNMPGVHSAVAEIYRKEGQADWAALEDEKEGRMASLDCGTHSGHSQTLECDFWAGHYREVAAASKDARAAEKIFWRTRAYGELARQAFDRLSQLPASAEAHELMAKLYFGRRNFGLSAKEWREGLKLSPGNPYYRQGLAISLSASSDYEAARQIMDDLIKESPESAELNYWFGVTLLGLDNPAAAIPFLEKAVKADPTVLPAHKDLARAYLRVGQIEKAMPHLKVALPVDEEGGLYYQLALAYRRAGQKELEKETLNKFQEIQNSAAIEKKKFEQQTQITPP
;
A
#
# COMPACT_ATOMS: atom_id res chain seq x y z
N MET A 1 36.10 17.18 -96.63
CA MET A 1 36.15 16.01 -95.78
C MET A 1 36.24 16.49 -94.31
N TRP A 2 35.16 16.45 -93.65
CA TRP A 2 35.06 16.93 -92.24
C TRP A 2 34.95 15.75 -91.34
N PHE A 3 35.86 15.63 -90.38
CA PHE A 3 35.69 14.77 -89.18
C PHE A 3 35.42 15.60 -87.94
N PHE A 4 34.17 15.52 -87.52
CA PHE A 4 33.77 16.05 -86.18
C PHE A 4 34.15 15.03 -85.10
N HIS A 5 34.86 15.47 -84.06
CA HIS A 5 35.07 14.74 -82.87
C HIS A 5 34.19 15.35 -81.73
N PRO A 6 33.19 14.66 -81.20
CA PRO A 6 32.47 15.03 -80.00
C PRO A 6 32.67 13.98 -78.85
N SER A 7 33.74 13.95 -78.13
CA SER A 7 33.89 12.95 -77.06
C SER A 7 34.54 13.41 -75.76
N ILE A 8 34.85 14.69 -75.60
CA ILE A 8 35.56 15.11 -74.36
C ILE A 8 34.64 15.70 -73.30
N LYS A 9 33.42 16.11 -73.60
CA LYS A 9 32.51 16.70 -72.53
C LYS A 9 31.75 15.69 -71.72
N TYR A 10 31.47 14.49 -72.20
CA TYR A 10 30.70 13.48 -71.46
C TYR A 10 31.55 12.70 -70.45
N THR A 11 32.82 12.45 -70.72
CA THR A 11 33.71 11.75 -69.78
C THR A 11 33.97 12.55 -68.51
N SER A 12 34.07 13.90 -68.54
CA SER A 12 34.27 14.72 -67.34
C SER A 12 33.02 14.81 -66.50
N PHE A 13 31.83 14.70 -67.07
CA PHE A 13 30.56 14.68 -66.34
C PHE A 13 30.37 13.37 -65.56
N PHE A 14 30.64 12.20 -66.17
CA PHE A 14 30.56 10.90 -65.51
C PHE A 14 31.61 10.72 -64.41
N ILE A 15 32.83 11.25 -64.61
CA ILE A 15 33.88 11.22 -63.56
C ILE A 15 33.50 12.09 -62.35
N ARG A 16 32.93 13.27 -62.56
CA ARG A 16 32.42 14.15 -61.48
C ARG A 16 31.23 13.52 -60.73
N LEU A 17 30.29 12.87 -61.46
CA LEU A 17 29.17 12.14 -60.87
C LEU A 17 29.66 10.94 -60.08
N GLY A 18 30.64 10.18 -60.54
CA GLY A 18 31.25 9.05 -59.86
C GLY A 18 32.01 9.47 -58.59
N ILE A 19 32.74 10.58 -58.62
CA ILE A 19 33.43 11.12 -57.43
C ILE A 19 32.41 11.63 -56.41
N CYS A 20 31.34 12.35 -56.80
CA CYS A 20 30.26 12.75 -55.90
C CYS A 20 29.56 11.54 -55.27
N PHE A 21 29.31 10.46 -56.04
CA PHE A 21 28.70 9.23 -55.52
C PHE A 21 29.63 8.50 -54.55
N LEU A 22 30.93 8.40 -54.83
CA LEU A 22 31.93 7.82 -53.93
C LEU A 22 32.11 8.67 -52.63
N CYS A 23 32.11 10.00 -52.73
CA CYS A 23 32.13 10.87 -51.57
C CYS A 23 30.86 10.75 -50.74
N PHE A 24 29.67 10.63 -51.37
CA PHE A 24 28.41 10.42 -50.70
C PHE A 24 28.36 9.05 -50.00
N MET A 25 28.83 7.99 -50.64
CA MET A 25 28.94 6.66 -50.04
C MET A 25 29.95 6.66 -48.87
N ALA A 26 31.09 7.31 -48.99
CA ALA A 26 32.10 7.40 -47.94
C ALA A 26 31.55 8.18 -46.68
N THR A 27 30.75 9.24 -46.87
CA THR A 27 30.12 9.97 -45.77
C THR A 27 29.03 9.15 -45.11
N VAL A 28 28.24 8.38 -45.86
CA VAL A 28 27.21 7.47 -45.31
C VAL A 28 27.85 6.34 -44.50
N TRP A 29 28.97 5.76 -44.97
CA TRP A 29 29.71 4.73 -44.23
C TRP A 29 30.34 5.28 -42.93
N ALA A 30 31.00 6.44 -43.00
CA ALA A 30 31.59 7.09 -41.81
C ALA A 30 30.53 7.43 -40.76
N GLN A 31 29.34 7.86 -41.19
CA GLN A 31 28.22 8.17 -40.30
C GLN A 31 27.63 6.89 -39.65
N SER A 32 27.62 5.76 -40.39
CA SER A 32 27.20 4.45 -39.89
C SER A 32 28.14 3.94 -38.81
N ASP A 33 29.45 4.07 -39.01
CA ASP A 33 30.47 3.61 -38.05
C ASP A 33 30.44 4.46 -36.77
N GLU A 34 30.22 5.79 -36.89
CA GLU A 34 30.10 6.67 -35.73
C GLU A 34 28.84 6.35 -34.89
N VAL A 35 27.70 6.10 -35.52
CA VAL A 35 26.45 5.70 -34.86
C VAL A 35 26.64 4.38 -34.13
N SER A 36 27.29 3.38 -34.77
CA SER A 36 27.58 2.10 -34.14
C SER A 36 28.48 2.23 -32.91
N ALA A 37 29.57 3.01 -33.04
CA ALA A 37 30.47 3.25 -31.92
C ALA A 37 29.79 3.95 -30.73
N LYS A 38 28.93 4.94 -31.00
CA LYS A 38 28.14 5.60 -29.93
C LYS A 38 27.14 4.64 -29.29
N LEU A 39 26.50 3.77 -30.07
CA LEU A 39 25.55 2.78 -29.55
C LEU A 39 26.26 1.82 -28.58
N ASP A 40 27.43 1.32 -28.95
CA ASP A 40 28.22 0.39 -28.14
C ASP A 40 28.74 1.07 -26.87
N ARG A 41 29.18 2.32 -26.97
CA ARG A 41 29.55 3.12 -25.80
C ARG A 41 28.35 3.33 -24.84
N GLY A 42 27.18 3.65 -25.36
CA GLY A 42 25.96 3.78 -24.57
C GLY A 42 25.62 2.48 -23.82
N LYS A 43 25.69 1.33 -24.52
CA LYS A 43 25.48 0.01 -23.90
C LYS A 43 26.52 -0.30 -22.81
N GLU A 44 27.79 0.02 -23.04
CA GLU A 44 28.85 -0.17 -22.05
C GLU A 44 28.60 0.67 -20.79
N LEU A 45 28.23 1.92 -20.92
CA LEU A 45 27.90 2.81 -19.80
C LEU A 45 26.71 2.26 -19.00
N MET A 46 25.65 1.81 -19.70
CA MET A 46 24.48 1.16 -19.08
C MET A 46 24.89 -0.09 -18.30
N ALA A 47 25.72 -0.96 -18.87
CA ALA A 47 26.19 -2.19 -18.24
C ALA A 47 27.05 -1.91 -16.98
N ARG A 48 27.76 -0.77 -16.95
CA ARG A 48 28.55 -0.33 -15.80
C ARG A 48 27.76 0.46 -14.75
N GLY A 49 26.43 0.63 -14.93
CA GLY A 49 25.58 1.43 -14.04
C GLY A 49 25.81 2.95 -14.12
N LYS A 50 26.52 3.43 -15.16
CA LYS A 50 26.82 4.85 -15.38
C LYS A 50 25.72 5.53 -16.18
N PHE A 51 24.51 5.54 -15.62
CA PHE A 51 23.30 5.96 -16.32
C PHE A 51 23.32 7.42 -16.72
N GLU A 52 23.77 8.32 -15.86
CA GLU A 52 23.88 9.75 -16.16
C GLU A 52 24.90 10.03 -17.29
N GLU A 53 25.99 9.23 -17.39
CA GLU A 53 26.95 9.34 -18.50
C GLU A 53 26.38 8.76 -19.82
N ALA A 54 25.46 7.78 -19.75
CA ALA A 54 24.81 7.19 -20.93
C ALA A 54 23.78 8.13 -21.58
N ILE A 55 23.09 8.96 -20.79
CA ILE A 55 22.03 9.86 -21.26
C ILE A 55 22.50 10.78 -22.40
N PRO A 56 23.61 11.54 -22.30
CA PRO A 56 24.07 12.41 -23.41
C PRO A 56 24.40 11.60 -24.66
N VAL A 57 25.00 10.41 -24.53
CA VAL A 57 25.31 9.54 -25.67
C VAL A 57 24.05 9.13 -26.42
N TYR A 58 23.02 8.68 -25.68
CA TYR A 58 21.74 8.32 -26.31
C TYR A 58 20.96 9.53 -26.83
N ARG A 59 21.10 10.72 -26.24
CA ARG A 59 20.51 11.96 -26.78
C ARG A 59 21.10 12.31 -28.16
N GLU A 60 22.42 12.20 -28.33
CA GLU A 60 23.06 12.37 -29.63
C GLU A 60 22.58 11.36 -30.66
N LEU A 61 22.44 10.08 -30.27
CA LEU A 61 21.88 9.04 -31.14
C LEU A 61 20.43 9.31 -31.54
N VAL A 62 19.60 9.81 -30.63
CA VAL A 62 18.22 10.21 -30.89
C VAL A 62 18.14 11.44 -31.81
N GLN A 63 19.12 12.35 -31.77
CA GLN A 63 19.22 13.47 -32.69
C GLN A 63 19.64 13.00 -34.12
N ALA A 64 20.59 12.07 -34.20
CA ALA A 64 21.03 11.49 -35.46
C ALA A 64 19.97 10.58 -36.11
N LEU A 65 19.17 9.89 -35.30
CA LEU A 65 18.17 8.91 -35.72
C LEU A 65 16.78 9.20 -35.04
N PRO A 66 16.13 10.32 -35.38
CA PRO A 66 14.99 10.84 -34.65
C PRO A 66 13.73 9.96 -34.68
N ASN A 67 13.63 9.07 -35.68
CA ASN A 67 12.48 8.18 -35.89
C ASN A 67 12.85 6.70 -35.62
N ASN A 68 13.99 6.42 -34.99
CA ASN A 68 14.38 5.05 -34.66
C ASN A 68 14.01 4.74 -33.20
N ALA A 69 13.13 3.74 -33.03
CA ALA A 69 12.65 3.33 -31.72
C ALA A 69 13.77 2.85 -30.79
N GLY A 70 14.84 2.22 -31.30
CA GLY A 70 15.93 1.65 -30.51
C GLY A 70 16.67 2.68 -29.66
N PRO A 71 17.30 3.73 -30.24
CA PRO A 71 17.95 4.80 -29.47
C PRO A 71 17.00 5.53 -28.51
N ILE A 72 15.74 5.77 -28.92
CA ILE A 72 14.73 6.42 -28.08
C ILE A 72 14.40 5.54 -26.86
N MET A 73 14.23 4.23 -27.08
CA MET A 73 14.00 3.27 -25.99
C MET A 73 15.17 3.23 -25.01
N ASN A 74 16.42 3.19 -25.53
CA ASN A 74 17.62 3.16 -24.71
C ASN A 74 17.81 4.47 -23.92
N LEU A 75 17.46 5.62 -24.50
CA LEU A 75 17.42 6.89 -23.76
C LEU A 75 16.40 6.85 -22.63
N GLY A 76 15.19 6.33 -22.90
CA GLY A 76 14.17 6.15 -21.90
C GLY A 76 14.65 5.25 -20.74
N LEU A 77 15.32 4.14 -21.06
CA LEU A 77 15.90 3.24 -20.06
C LEU A 77 16.98 3.91 -19.23
N ALA A 78 17.93 4.65 -19.88
CA ALA A 78 18.96 5.37 -19.15
C ALA A 78 18.39 6.41 -18.20
N LEU A 79 17.38 7.17 -18.63
CA LEU A 79 16.66 8.14 -17.81
C LEU A 79 15.94 7.48 -16.63
N HIS A 80 15.25 6.36 -16.86
CA HIS A 80 14.59 5.58 -15.81
C HIS A 80 15.58 5.08 -14.77
N MET A 81 16.69 4.48 -15.22
CA MET A 81 17.71 3.98 -14.31
C MET A 81 18.46 5.09 -13.55
N ALA A 82 18.45 6.31 -14.08
CA ALA A 82 18.97 7.51 -13.42
C ALA A 82 17.93 8.20 -12.50
N GLY A 83 16.72 7.62 -12.34
CA GLY A 83 15.63 8.19 -11.53
C GLY A 83 14.90 9.36 -12.17
N ARG A 84 15.16 9.67 -13.47
CA ARG A 84 14.55 10.78 -14.21
C ARG A 84 13.26 10.35 -14.88
N GLU A 85 12.29 9.90 -14.08
CA GLU A 85 11.08 9.20 -14.52
C GLU A 85 10.21 10.03 -15.48
N GLN A 86 10.05 11.33 -15.22
CA GLN A 86 9.23 12.19 -16.07
C GLN A 86 9.78 12.31 -17.49
N GLU A 87 11.10 12.35 -17.63
CA GLU A 87 11.76 12.36 -18.93
C GLU A 87 11.68 10.98 -19.61
N ALA A 88 11.86 9.91 -18.84
CA ALA A 88 11.73 8.53 -19.30
C ALA A 88 10.34 8.27 -19.91
N VAL A 89 9.27 8.67 -19.22
CA VAL A 89 7.88 8.60 -19.73
C VAL A 89 7.77 9.23 -21.10
N SER A 90 8.34 10.41 -21.31
CA SER A 90 8.29 11.11 -22.59
C SER A 90 8.96 10.30 -23.73
N GLN A 91 10.08 9.62 -23.42
CA GLN A 91 10.75 8.79 -24.42
C GLN A 91 9.97 7.50 -24.72
N PHE A 92 9.45 6.80 -23.71
CA PHE A 92 8.64 5.60 -23.92
C PHE A 92 7.36 5.91 -24.71
N GLN A 93 6.68 7.01 -24.41
CA GLN A 93 5.53 7.48 -25.19
C GLN A 93 5.92 7.79 -26.65
N ARG A 94 7.11 8.35 -26.87
CA ARG A 94 7.61 8.60 -28.22
C ARG A 94 7.86 7.30 -28.99
N VAL A 95 8.44 6.26 -28.36
CA VAL A 95 8.55 4.92 -28.98
C VAL A 95 7.18 4.41 -29.41
N LEU A 96 6.17 4.52 -28.53
CA LEU A 96 4.82 4.01 -28.78
C LEU A 96 4.05 4.80 -29.87
N LYS A 97 4.47 6.02 -30.21
CA LYS A 97 3.94 6.76 -31.38
C LYS A 97 4.40 6.16 -32.70
N PHE A 98 5.61 5.59 -32.77
CA PHE A 98 6.14 4.94 -33.96
C PHE A 98 5.76 3.46 -34.02
N GLU A 99 5.83 2.79 -32.88
CA GLU A 99 5.59 1.36 -32.72
C GLU A 99 4.59 1.13 -31.59
N SER A 100 3.30 1.25 -31.87
CA SER A 100 2.24 1.14 -30.88
C SER A 100 2.19 -0.22 -30.17
N SER A 101 2.71 -1.28 -30.81
CA SER A 101 2.79 -2.65 -30.27
C SER A 101 4.08 -2.95 -29.51
N HIS A 102 4.97 -1.97 -29.28
CA HIS A 102 6.27 -2.18 -28.65
C HIS A 102 6.11 -2.51 -27.15
N LEU A 103 6.01 -3.81 -26.81
CA LEU A 103 5.72 -4.29 -25.45
C LEU A 103 6.76 -3.84 -24.40
N PRO A 104 8.10 -3.87 -24.67
CA PRO A 104 9.06 -3.33 -23.70
C PRO A 104 8.81 -1.86 -23.36
N ALA A 105 8.48 -1.00 -24.34
CA ALA A 105 8.18 0.40 -24.05
C ALA A 105 6.92 0.55 -23.17
N ARG A 106 5.89 -0.27 -23.36
CA ARG A 106 4.70 -0.30 -22.51
C ARG A 106 5.04 -0.76 -21.09
N LEU A 107 5.85 -1.79 -20.94
CA LEU A 107 6.27 -2.29 -19.63
C LEU A 107 7.00 -1.21 -18.83
N PHE A 108 8.02 -0.58 -19.43
CA PHE A 108 8.79 0.48 -18.78
C PHE A 108 8.00 1.78 -18.60
N LEU A 109 7.05 2.09 -19.49
CA LEU A 109 6.12 3.19 -19.30
C LEU A 109 5.25 2.98 -18.05
N GLY A 110 4.71 1.76 -17.87
CA GLY A 110 3.96 1.40 -16.68
C GLY A 110 4.80 1.50 -15.42
N ARG A 111 6.04 1.01 -15.47
CA ARG A 111 6.99 1.10 -14.35
C ARG A 111 7.32 2.56 -14.00
N ALA A 112 7.60 3.39 -15.00
CA ALA A 112 7.90 4.81 -14.80
C ALA A 112 6.70 5.58 -14.21
N TYR A 113 5.47 5.26 -14.63
CA TYR A 113 4.27 5.83 -14.01
C TYR A 113 4.12 5.43 -12.53
N LEU A 114 4.45 4.19 -12.16
CA LEU A 114 4.47 3.78 -10.75
C LEU A 114 5.55 4.54 -9.96
N GLY A 115 6.73 4.73 -10.54
CA GLY A 115 7.80 5.54 -9.94
C GLY A 115 7.40 7.00 -9.71
N LEU A 116 6.50 7.54 -10.55
CA LEU A 116 5.92 8.89 -10.40
C LEU A 116 4.69 8.94 -9.50
N ASN A 117 4.34 7.85 -8.83
CA ASN A 117 3.10 7.71 -8.05
C ASN A 117 1.82 8.01 -8.87
N MET A 118 1.79 7.55 -10.12
CA MET A 118 0.67 7.69 -11.06
C MET A 118 0.08 6.31 -11.43
N PRO A 119 -0.41 5.50 -10.47
CA PRO A 119 -0.84 4.12 -10.73
C PRO A 119 -1.97 4.03 -11.75
N ASN A 120 -2.88 4.99 -11.80
CA ASN A 120 -3.95 5.04 -12.80
C ASN A 120 -3.41 5.00 -14.24
N LYS A 121 -2.28 5.68 -14.51
CA LYS A 121 -1.68 5.72 -15.84
C LYS A 121 -0.86 4.48 -16.17
N ALA A 122 -0.48 3.71 -15.15
CA ALA A 122 0.29 2.47 -15.32
C ALA A 122 -0.58 1.30 -15.79
N ILE A 123 -1.89 1.29 -15.51
CA ILE A 123 -2.78 0.15 -15.75
C ILE A 123 -2.81 -0.21 -17.25
N ASP A 124 -3.25 0.68 -18.14
CA ASP A 124 -3.42 0.39 -19.56
C ASP A 124 -2.15 -0.14 -20.25
N PRO A 125 -0.97 0.49 -20.11
CA PRO A 125 0.27 -0.07 -20.65
C PRO A 125 0.57 -1.47 -20.14
N LEU A 126 0.41 -1.72 -18.81
CA LEU A 126 0.72 -3.01 -18.19
C LEU A 126 -0.29 -4.10 -18.56
N GLU A 127 -1.59 -3.79 -18.59
CA GLU A 127 -2.63 -4.72 -19.06
C GLU A 127 -2.39 -5.15 -20.49
N THR A 128 -1.95 -4.22 -21.37
CA THR A 128 -1.63 -4.56 -22.75
C THR A 128 -0.47 -5.57 -22.80
N VAL A 129 0.56 -5.42 -21.95
CA VAL A 129 1.66 -6.39 -21.87
C VAL A 129 1.16 -7.73 -21.35
N VAL A 130 0.37 -7.75 -20.26
CA VAL A 130 -0.18 -8.98 -19.67
C VAL A 130 -1.10 -9.71 -20.65
N ARG A 131 -1.89 -8.98 -21.44
CA ARG A 131 -2.76 -9.55 -22.48
C ARG A 131 -1.96 -10.20 -23.61
N ALA A 132 -0.90 -9.55 -24.08
CA ALA A 132 -0.03 -10.06 -25.12
C ALA A 132 0.91 -11.18 -24.65
N GLN A 133 1.32 -11.12 -23.39
CA GLN A 133 2.25 -12.04 -22.74
C GLN A 133 1.72 -12.48 -21.37
N PRO A 134 0.76 -13.44 -21.32
CA PRO A 134 0.11 -13.84 -20.07
C PRO A 134 1.06 -14.41 -18.99
N THR A 135 2.26 -14.86 -19.38
CA THR A 135 3.30 -15.38 -18.47
C THR A 135 4.35 -14.35 -18.10
N ASN A 136 4.20 -13.09 -18.50
CA ASN A 136 5.14 -12.03 -18.14
C ASN A 136 5.02 -11.68 -16.67
N ARG A 137 5.95 -12.18 -15.88
CA ARG A 137 5.95 -12.09 -14.40
C ARG A 137 6.08 -10.66 -13.92
N GLU A 138 6.96 -9.90 -14.57
CA GLU A 138 7.22 -8.50 -14.22
C GLU A 138 5.99 -7.62 -14.48
N ALA A 139 5.35 -7.77 -15.62
CA ALA A 139 4.14 -7.03 -15.95
C ALA A 139 3.00 -7.34 -14.95
N ARG A 140 2.85 -8.61 -14.55
CA ARG A 140 1.86 -9.00 -13.52
C ARG A 140 2.17 -8.40 -12.16
N LEU A 141 3.44 -8.42 -11.73
CA LEU A 141 3.87 -7.79 -10.49
C LEU A 141 3.52 -6.29 -10.49
N LEU A 142 3.94 -5.57 -11.52
CA LEU A 142 3.70 -4.12 -11.63
C LEU A 142 2.20 -3.79 -11.73
N LEU A 143 1.43 -4.57 -12.47
CA LEU A 143 -0.01 -4.38 -12.60
C LEU A 143 -0.74 -4.64 -11.28
N GLY A 144 -0.36 -5.70 -10.56
CA GLY A 144 -0.86 -5.98 -9.21
C GLY A 144 -0.56 -4.84 -8.23
N GLN A 145 0.66 -4.29 -8.28
CA GLN A 145 1.06 -3.13 -7.48
C GLN A 145 0.25 -1.87 -7.85
N ALA A 146 0.02 -1.62 -9.14
CA ALA A 146 -0.82 -0.52 -9.59
C ALA A 146 -2.25 -0.62 -9.03
N PHE A 147 -2.85 -1.80 -9.09
CA PHE A 147 -4.18 -2.04 -8.54
C PHE A 147 -4.22 -1.89 -7.01
N LEU A 148 -3.20 -2.41 -6.28
CA LEU A 148 -3.11 -2.21 -4.82
C LEU A 148 -3.03 -0.73 -4.44
N SER A 149 -2.21 0.05 -5.15
CA SER A 149 -2.08 1.50 -4.90
C SER A 149 -3.37 2.27 -5.13
N LEU A 150 -4.31 1.71 -5.88
CA LEU A 150 -5.65 2.26 -6.13
C LEU A 150 -6.72 1.59 -5.27
N GLU A 151 -6.32 0.75 -4.34
CA GLU A 151 -7.22 -0.08 -3.53
C GLU A 151 -8.14 -0.99 -4.36
N ASN A 152 -7.81 -1.26 -5.61
CA ASN A 152 -8.54 -2.20 -6.47
C ASN A 152 -8.12 -3.64 -6.13
N PHE A 153 -8.52 -4.11 -4.95
CA PHE A 153 -8.02 -5.34 -4.34
C PHE A 153 -8.35 -6.61 -5.13
N GLN A 154 -9.52 -6.71 -5.75
CA GLN A 154 -9.89 -7.91 -6.51
C GLN A 154 -9.02 -8.08 -7.77
N PRO A 155 -8.87 -7.08 -8.66
CA PRO A 155 -7.92 -7.18 -9.78
C PRO A 155 -6.47 -7.37 -9.32
N ALA A 156 -6.06 -6.79 -8.17
CA ALA A 156 -4.74 -7.00 -7.61
C ALA A 156 -4.53 -8.49 -7.24
N ALA A 157 -5.47 -9.09 -6.51
CA ALA A 157 -5.43 -10.50 -6.13
C ALA A 157 -5.27 -11.41 -7.35
N GLU A 158 -6.03 -11.16 -8.43
CA GLU A 158 -5.95 -11.93 -9.68
C GLU A 158 -4.55 -11.88 -10.31
N GLN A 159 -3.88 -10.73 -10.31
CA GLN A 159 -2.51 -10.64 -10.84
C GLN A 159 -1.51 -11.37 -9.96
N PHE A 160 -1.60 -11.22 -8.63
CA PHE A 160 -0.71 -11.87 -7.70
C PHE A 160 -0.94 -13.39 -7.61
N GLU A 161 -2.19 -13.88 -7.74
CA GLU A 161 -2.46 -15.32 -7.84
C GLU A 161 -1.77 -15.94 -9.06
N ARG A 162 -1.90 -15.28 -10.22
CA ARG A 162 -1.21 -15.75 -11.43
C ARG A 162 0.30 -15.68 -11.29
N LEU A 163 0.82 -14.64 -10.64
CA LEU A 163 2.25 -14.54 -10.36
C LEU A 163 2.72 -15.64 -9.41
N ALA A 164 1.97 -15.94 -8.34
CA ALA A 164 2.28 -17.02 -7.40
C ALA A 164 2.25 -18.41 -8.06
N GLN A 165 1.35 -18.63 -9.04
CA GLN A 165 1.35 -19.86 -9.85
C GLN A 165 2.58 -19.97 -10.74
N LEU A 166 3.04 -18.87 -11.33
CA LEU A 166 4.23 -18.83 -12.19
C LEU A 166 5.54 -18.92 -11.38
N GLU A 167 5.54 -18.34 -10.20
CA GLU A 167 6.70 -18.25 -9.30
C GLU A 167 6.30 -18.53 -7.84
N PRO A 168 6.09 -19.81 -7.45
CA PRO A 168 5.64 -20.14 -6.10
C PRO A 168 6.60 -19.71 -4.97
N ARG A 169 7.86 -19.42 -5.30
CA ARG A 169 8.87 -18.93 -4.35
C ARG A 169 9.07 -17.41 -4.37
N ASN A 170 8.24 -16.66 -5.10
CA ASN A 170 8.36 -15.21 -5.17
C ASN A 170 7.64 -14.56 -3.96
N PRO A 171 8.38 -13.96 -3.01
CA PRO A 171 7.77 -13.37 -1.82
C PRO A 171 6.87 -12.18 -2.15
N LYS A 172 7.15 -11.44 -3.23
CA LYS A 172 6.30 -10.31 -3.66
C LYS A 172 4.91 -10.74 -4.09
N ALA A 173 4.79 -11.95 -4.68
CA ALA A 173 3.49 -12.49 -5.07
C ALA A 173 2.63 -12.79 -3.83
N TRP A 174 3.20 -13.45 -2.83
CA TRP A 174 2.49 -13.80 -1.60
C TRP A 174 2.18 -12.58 -0.73
N ASN A 175 3.13 -11.64 -0.60
CA ASN A 175 2.87 -10.36 0.07
C ASN A 175 1.72 -9.59 -0.62
N GLY A 176 1.75 -9.51 -1.96
CA GLY A 176 0.68 -8.88 -2.73
C GLY A 176 -0.69 -9.56 -2.51
N LEU A 177 -0.73 -10.90 -2.39
CA LEU A 177 -1.95 -11.64 -2.07
C LEU A 177 -2.47 -11.33 -0.67
N VAL A 178 -1.60 -11.31 0.35
CA VAL A 178 -2.00 -10.94 1.71
C VAL A 178 -2.67 -9.57 1.70
N LEU A 179 -1.98 -8.55 1.16
CA LEU A 179 -2.51 -7.18 1.12
C LEU A 179 -3.83 -7.07 0.35
N SER A 180 -3.95 -7.81 -0.76
CA SER A 180 -5.18 -7.82 -1.56
C SER A 180 -6.35 -8.45 -0.80
N TYR A 181 -6.14 -9.61 -0.17
CA TYR A 181 -7.19 -10.29 0.57
C TYR A 181 -7.54 -9.59 1.89
N GLU A 182 -6.59 -8.97 2.58
CA GLU A 182 -6.86 -8.10 3.73
C GLU A 182 -7.73 -6.91 3.32
N GLY A 183 -7.43 -6.25 2.20
CA GLY A 183 -8.24 -5.17 1.67
C GLY A 183 -9.66 -5.61 1.29
N LEU A 184 -9.81 -6.80 0.68
CA LEU A 184 -11.13 -7.39 0.39
C LEU A 184 -11.89 -7.75 1.66
N THR A 185 -11.21 -8.25 2.69
CA THR A 185 -11.80 -8.53 4.00
C THR A 185 -12.35 -7.25 4.62
N GLY A 186 -11.55 -6.19 4.66
CA GLY A 186 -11.98 -4.89 5.20
C GLY A 186 -13.18 -4.33 4.46
N ARG A 187 -13.16 -4.29 3.13
CA ARG A 187 -14.31 -3.82 2.33
C ARG A 187 -15.58 -4.64 2.55
N SER A 188 -15.44 -5.97 2.65
CA SER A 188 -16.59 -6.83 2.92
C SER A 188 -17.13 -6.62 4.33
N PHE A 189 -16.26 -6.34 5.31
CA PHE A 189 -16.66 -5.99 6.66
C PHE A 189 -17.43 -4.65 6.68
N ASP A 190 -16.91 -3.61 6.04
CA ASP A 190 -17.57 -2.29 5.93
C ASP A 190 -18.94 -2.39 5.23
N GLU A 191 -19.05 -3.29 4.24
CA GLU A 191 -20.32 -3.57 3.57
C GLU A 191 -21.32 -4.23 4.52
N LEU A 192 -20.87 -5.22 5.31
CA LEU A 192 -21.72 -5.88 6.32
C LEU A 192 -22.20 -4.89 7.38
N GLU A 193 -21.32 -4.01 7.85
CA GLU A 193 -21.66 -2.98 8.82
C GLU A 193 -22.75 -2.03 8.29
N LYS A 194 -22.70 -1.67 7.00
CA LYS A 194 -23.71 -0.82 6.36
C LYS A 194 -25.04 -1.53 6.16
N VAL A 195 -25.01 -2.81 5.77
CA VAL A 195 -26.21 -3.59 5.40
C VAL A 195 -26.92 -4.13 6.64
N ALA A 196 -26.18 -4.59 7.64
CA ALA A 196 -26.71 -5.24 8.83
C ALA A 196 -25.87 -4.89 10.07
N PRO A 197 -25.87 -3.62 10.50
CA PRO A 197 -25.14 -3.21 11.70
C PRO A 197 -25.65 -3.98 12.92
N GLU A 198 -24.75 -4.32 13.81
CA GLU A 198 -25.06 -5.08 15.03
C GLU A 198 -25.76 -6.44 14.82
N SER A 199 -25.79 -6.99 13.61
CA SER A 199 -26.28 -8.34 13.36
C SER A 199 -25.41 -9.37 14.06
N ALA A 200 -25.91 -10.60 14.26
CA ALA A 200 -25.08 -11.69 14.80
C ALA A 200 -23.81 -11.90 13.96
N TYR A 201 -23.92 -11.80 12.64
CA TYR A 201 -22.80 -11.89 11.71
C TYR A 201 -21.74 -10.81 11.93
N TRP A 202 -22.17 -9.54 12.07
CA TRP A 202 -21.27 -8.42 12.34
C TRP A 202 -20.58 -8.59 13.71
N LEU A 203 -21.35 -8.93 14.75
CA LEU A 203 -20.84 -9.16 16.11
C LEU A 203 -19.76 -10.26 16.15
N VAL A 204 -19.92 -11.34 15.39
CA VAL A 204 -18.92 -12.42 15.29
C VAL A 204 -17.64 -11.91 14.64
N LEU A 205 -17.71 -11.16 13.53
CA LEU A 205 -16.49 -10.63 12.89
C LEU A 205 -15.72 -9.64 13.78
N VAL A 206 -16.44 -8.81 14.55
CA VAL A 206 -15.84 -7.94 15.59
C VAL A 206 -15.16 -8.78 16.66
N ALA A 207 -15.85 -9.81 17.16
CA ALA A 207 -15.31 -10.71 18.18
C ALA A 207 -14.07 -11.48 17.68
N ASP A 208 -14.11 -12.01 16.45
CA ASP A 208 -12.98 -12.70 15.80
C ASP A 208 -11.75 -11.78 15.74
N THR A 209 -11.95 -10.49 15.40
CA THR A 209 -10.87 -9.50 15.33
C THR A 209 -10.27 -9.20 16.71
N LEU A 210 -11.13 -9.05 17.72
CA LEU A 210 -10.71 -8.80 19.10
C LEU A 210 -9.96 -10.01 19.68
N ALA A 211 -10.43 -11.23 19.40
CA ALA A 211 -9.79 -12.47 19.85
C ALA A 211 -8.38 -12.64 19.26
N LYS A 212 -8.21 -12.31 17.97
CA LYS A 212 -6.89 -12.28 17.31
C LYS A 212 -5.95 -11.21 17.89
N GLY A 213 -6.50 -10.14 18.46
CA GLY A 213 -5.80 -9.06 19.13
C GLY A 213 -5.57 -9.29 20.64
N ASP A 214 -5.73 -10.52 21.15
CA ASP A 214 -5.61 -10.91 22.58
C ASP A 214 -6.55 -10.14 23.52
N GLN A 215 -7.68 -9.64 23.01
CA GLN A 215 -8.69 -8.95 23.80
C GLN A 215 -9.82 -9.93 24.19
N SER A 216 -9.48 -11.01 24.89
CA SER A 216 -10.39 -12.13 25.20
C SER A 216 -11.71 -11.69 25.85
N ASN A 217 -11.67 -10.79 26.84
CA ASN A 217 -12.86 -10.31 27.53
C ASN A 217 -13.83 -9.58 26.59
N ARG A 218 -13.29 -8.73 25.71
CA ARG A 218 -14.09 -8.00 24.72
C ARG A 218 -14.66 -8.94 23.66
N ALA A 219 -13.84 -9.87 23.17
CA ALA A 219 -14.28 -10.88 22.22
C ALA A 219 -15.42 -11.72 22.79
N PHE A 220 -15.28 -12.20 24.03
CA PHE A 220 -16.31 -12.94 24.76
C PHE A 220 -17.64 -12.18 24.81
N PHE A 221 -17.63 -10.91 25.15
CA PHE A 221 -18.82 -10.07 25.18
C PHE A 221 -19.56 -10.05 23.84
N PHE A 222 -18.83 -9.83 22.73
CA PHE A 222 -19.45 -9.80 21.41
C PHE A 222 -19.93 -11.17 20.93
N TYR A 223 -19.21 -12.26 21.23
CA TYR A 223 -19.69 -13.61 20.95
C TYR A 223 -20.97 -13.91 21.72
N ARG A 224 -21.05 -13.54 22.99
CA ARG A 224 -22.29 -13.74 23.79
C ARG A 224 -23.47 -12.95 23.23
N GLN A 225 -23.25 -11.73 22.76
CA GLN A 225 -24.29 -10.97 22.07
C GLN A 225 -24.71 -11.62 20.75
N ALA A 226 -23.77 -12.14 19.97
CA ALA A 226 -24.09 -12.86 18.75
C ALA A 226 -24.95 -14.10 19.02
N LEU A 227 -24.58 -14.92 20.01
CA LEU A 227 -25.34 -16.09 20.43
C LEU A 227 -26.72 -15.74 21.00
N ALA A 228 -26.87 -14.59 21.67
CA ALA A 228 -28.17 -14.13 22.13
C ALA A 228 -29.12 -13.78 20.96
N LYS A 229 -28.58 -13.31 19.82
CA LYS A 229 -29.34 -13.03 18.59
C LYS A 229 -29.53 -14.28 17.73
N MET A 230 -28.55 -15.15 17.67
CA MET A 230 -28.53 -16.37 16.86
C MET A 230 -27.84 -17.49 17.65
N PRO A 231 -28.59 -18.26 18.47
CA PRO A 231 -28.02 -19.30 19.35
C PRO A 231 -27.24 -20.40 18.61
N ASN A 232 -27.61 -20.66 17.35
CA ASN A 232 -27.00 -21.72 16.53
C ASN A 232 -26.00 -21.11 15.53
N MET A 233 -25.29 -20.03 15.89
CA MET A 233 -24.29 -19.40 15.01
C MET A 233 -23.06 -20.30 14.89
N PRO A 234 -22.73 -20.81 13.68
CA PRO A 234 -21.67 -21.80 13.51
C PRO A 234 -20.29 -21.30 13.91
N GLY A 235 -19.53 -22.13 14.64
CA GLY A 235 -18.17 -21.86 15.07
C GLY A 235 -18.05 -20.90 16.26
N VAL A 236 -19.17 -20.32 16.72
CA VAL A 236 -19.12 -19.32 17.83
C VAL A 236 -18.97 -19.99 19.18
N HIS A 237 -19.63 -21.11 19.42
CA HIS A 237 -19.43 -21.89 20.65
C HIS A 237 -18.00 -22.40 20.76
N SER A 238 -17.39 -22.88 19.66
CA SER A 238 -15.95 -23.23 19.64
C SER A 238 -15.05 -22.06 19.96
N ALA A 239 -15.35 -20.85 19.45
CA ALA A 239 -14.58 -19.65 19.74
C ALA A 239 -14.69 -19.24 21.21
N VAL A 240 -15.88 -19.35 21.82
CA VAL A 240 -16.11 -19.14 23.25
C VAL A 240 -15.37 -20.18 24.09
N ALA A 241 -15.40 -21.46 23.68
CA ALA A 241 -14.66 -22.54 24.34
C ALA A 241 -13.15 -22.26 24.36
N GLU A 242 -12.60 -21.72 23.27
CA GLU A 242 -11.19 -21.35 23.21
C GLU A 242 -10.83 -20.22 24.20
N ILE A 243 -11.72 -19.25 24.38
CA ILE A 243 -11.55 -18.21 25.41
C ILE A 243 -11.55 -18.84 26.80
N TYR A 244 -12.50 -19.75 27.09
CA TYR A 244 -12.52 -20.43 28.40
C TYR A 244 -11.25 -21.26 28.65
N ARG A 245 -10.69 -21.92 27.63
CA ARG A 245 -9.41 -22.65 27.77
C ARG A 245 -8.25 -21.70 28.11
N LYS A 246 -8.17 -20.53 27.45
CA LYS A 246 -7.16 -19.51 27.76
C LYS A 246 -7.25 -19.00 29.19
N GLU A 247 -8.46 -18.91 29.73
CA GLU A 247 -8.73 -18.51 31.12
C GLU A 247 -8.64 -19.68 32.13
N GLY A 248 -8.22 -20.86 31.68
CA GLY A 248 -8.07 -22.04 32.56
C GLY A 248 -9.38 -22.71 32.98
N GLN A 249 -10.50 -22.39 32.30
CA GLN A 249 -11.84 -22.89 32.61
C GLN A 249 -12.20 -24.09 31.70
N ALA A 250 -11.49 -25.22 31.89
CA ALA A 250 -11.62 -26.39 31.01
C ALA A 250 -13.06 -26.99 31.02
N ASP A 251 -13.73 -27.02 32.17
CA ASP A 251 -15.09 -27.56 32.27
C ASP A 251 -16.11 -26.69 31.50
N TRP A 252 -15.95 -25.38 31.54
CA TRP A 252 -16.80 -24.47 30.77
C TRP A 252 -16.54 -24.58 29.28
N ALA A 253 -15.28 -24.77 28.87
CA ALA A 253 -14.93 -25.00 27.49
C ALA A 253 -15.58 -26.28 26.94
N ALA A 254 -15.57 -27.38 27.72
CA ALA A 254 -16.19 -28.63 27.34
C ALA A 254 -17.71 -28.50 27.10
N LEU A 255 -18.39 -27.69 27.91
CA LEU A 255 -19.84 -27.44 27.72
C LEU A 255 -20.13 -26.67 26.41
N GLU A 256 -19.29 -25.73 26.05
CA GLU A 256 -19.45 -25.00 24.79
C GLU A 256 -19.09 -25.89 23.59
N ASP A 257 -18.05 -26.74 23.68
CA ASP A 257 -17.71 -27.72 22.65
C ASP A 257 -18.85 -28.73 22.43
N GLU A 258 -19.55 -29.17 23.50
CA GLU A 258 -20.71 -30.02 23.38
C GLU A 258 -21.86 -29.33 22.65
N LYS A 259 -22.10 -28.02 22.90
CA LYS A 259 -23.12 -27.26 22.16
C LYS A 259 -22.77 -27.19 20.68
N GLU A 260 -21.51 -26.85 20.33
CA GLU A 260 -21.05 -26.84 18.94
C GLU A 260 -21.19 -28.21 18.28
N GLY A 261 -20.80 -29.29 18.97
CA GLY A 261 -20.93 -30.67 18.45
C GLY A 261 -22.37 -31.11 18.15
N ARG A 262 -23.34 -30.62 18.94
CA ARG A 262 -24.76 -30.86 18.66
C ARG A 262 -25.27 -30.10 17.42
N MET A 263 -24.66 -28.95 17.10
CA MET A 263 -25.03 -28.16 15.93
C MET A 263 -24.29 -28.59 14.68
N ALA A 264 -23.11 -29.18 14.81
CA ALA A 264 -22.29 -29.69 13.70
C ALA A 264 -22.92 -30.85 12.92
N SER A 265 -24.19 -31.23 13.21
CA SER A 265 -25.00 -32.14 12.41
C SER A 265 -25.54 -31.56 11.10
N LEU A 266 -25.01 -30.41 10.64
CA LEU A 266 -25.15 -29.97 9.25
C LEU A 266 -24.48 -31.02 8.37
N ASP A 267 -25.34 -31.87 7.76
CA ASP A 267 -24.89 -32.94 6.88
C ASP A 267 -24.34 -32.36 5.58
N CYS A 268 -23.09 -31.85 5.64
CA CYS A 268 -22.37 -31.39 4.46
C CYS A 268 -22.01 -32.52 3.50
N GLY A 269 -22.34 -33.79 3.84
CA GLY A 269 -21.91 -35.00 3.11
C GLY A 269 -22.96 -35.77 2.32
N THR A 270 -24.27 -35.58 2.52
CA THR A 270 -25.29 -36.47 1.97
C THR A 270 -26.19 -35.91 0.87
N HIS A 271 -26.06 -34.66 0.48
CA HIS A 271 -26.84 -34.11 -0.62
C HIS A 271 -26.08 -34.19 -1.96
N SER A 272 -26.14 -35.35 -2.59
CA SER A 272 -25.81 -35.55 -4.00
C SER A 272 -26.86 -34.85 -4.89
N GLY A 273 -26.92 -33.55 -4.87
CA GLY A 273 -27.83 -32.79 -5.73
C GLY A 273 -28.13 -31.40 -5.19
N HIS A 274 -27.39 -30.41 -5.67
CA HIS A 274 -27.72 -28.99 -5.66
C HIS A 274 -27.83 -28.27 -4.31
N SER A 275 -26.86 -27.44 -4.08
CA SER A 275 -26.67 -26.44 -3.04
C SER A 275 -25.83 -26.92 -1.86
N GLN A 276 -24.52 -27.04 -2.07
CA GLN A 276 -23.55 -26.85 -1.00
C GLN A 276 -23.82 -25.47 -0.43
N THR A 277 -24.09 -25.34 0.86
CA THR A 277 -24.22 -24.04 1.51
C THR A 277 -22.84 -23.41 1.56
N LEU A 278 -22.75 -22.07 1.52
CA LEU A 278 -21.48 -21.34 1.66
C LEU A 278 -20.71 -21.75 2.93
N GLU A 279 -21.45 -22.12 3.96
CA GLU A 279 -20.93 -22.66 5.20
C GLU A 279 -20.17 -23.98 5.00
N CYS A 280 -20.78 -24.95 4.31
CA CYS A 280 -20.13 -26.24 4.02
C CYS A 280 -18.88 -26.05 3.17
N ASP A 281 -18.94 -25.22 2.13
CA ASP A 281 -17.78 -24.91 1.31
C ASP A 281 -16.68 -24.21 2.12
N PHE A 282 -17.05 -23.33 3.05
CA PHE A 282 -16.09 -22.67 3.94
C PHE A 282 -15.37 -23.68 4.85
N TRP A 283 -16.10 -24.57 5.51
CA TRP A 283 -15.52 -25.60 6.39
C TRP A 283 -14.74 -26.68 5.62
N ALA A 284 -15.08 -26.92 4.35
CA ALA A 284 -14.29 -27.75 3.45
C ALA A 284 -12.98 -27.07 2.96
N GLY A 285 -12.79 -25.79 3.26
CA GLY A 285 -11.61 -25.03 2.84
C GLY A 285 -11.70 -24.46 1.41
N HIS A 286 -12.88 -24.48 0.80
CA HIS A 286 -13.14 -23.97 -0.55
C HIS A 286 -13.35 -22.44 -0.55
N TYR A 287 -12.42 -21.71 0.07
CA TYR A 287 -12.57 -20.26 0.32
C TYR A 287 -12.70 -19.41 -0.95
N ARG A 288 -12.07 -19.83 -2.06
CA ARG A 288 -12.19 -19.11 -3.36
C ARG A 288 -13.59 -19.25 -3.92
N GLU A 289 -14.17 -20.42 -3.83
CA GLU A 289 -15.52 -20.76 -4.26
C GLU A 289 -16.55 -19.99 -3.45
N VAL A 290 -16.39 -19.94 -2.12
CA VAL A 290 -17.21 -19.12 -1.21
C VAL A 290 -17.14 -17.64 -1.59
N ALA A 291 -15.93 -17.10 -1.79
CA ALA A 291 -15.74 -15.72 -2.18
C ALA A 291 -16.38 -15.38 -3.54
N ALA A 292 -16.24 -16.29 -4.52
CA ALA A 292 -16.81 -16.13 -5.86
C ALA A 292 -18.34 -16.21 -5.85
N ALA A 293 -18.93 -17.19 -5.15
CA ALA A 293 -20.38 -17.40 -5.05
C ALA A 293 -21.10 -16.27 -4.30
N SER A 294 -20.39 -15.50 -3.48
CA SER A 294 -20.92 -14.40 -2.67
C SER A 294 -20.49 -12.99 -3.13
N LYS A 295 -19.80 -12.88 -4.27
CA LYS A 295 -19.21 -11.63 -4.77
C LYS A 295 -20.17 -10.44 -4.82
N ASP A 296 -21.37 -10.66 -5.38
CA ASP A 296 -22.38 -9.63 -5.57
C ASP A 296 -23.56 -9.74 -4.58
N ALA A 297 -23.37 -10.49 -3.50
CA ALA A 297 -24.43 -10.77 -2.54
C ALA A 297 -24.67 -9.55 -1.64
N ARG A 298 -25.97 -9.28 -1.38
CA ARG A 298 -26.42 -8.25 -0.45
C ARG A 298 -26.95 -8.82 0.87
N ALA A 299 -27.12 -10.13 0.98
CA ALA A 299 -27.56 -10.77 2.21
C ALA A 299 -26.42 -10.82 3.23
N ALA A 300 -26.70 -10.43 4.47
CA ALA A 300 -25.72 -10.36 5.56
C ALA A 300 -24.93 -11.68 5.75
N GLU A 301 -25.61 -12.82 5.69
CA GLU A 301 -24.98 -14.14 5.76
C GLU A 301 -23.93 -14.35 4.66
N LYS A 302 -24.26 -14.02 3.42
CA LYS A 302 -23.34 -14.20 2.28
C LYS A 302 -22.14 -13.27 2.38
N ILE A 303 -22.34 -12.01 2.84
CA ILE A 303 -21.26 -11.06 3.08
C ILE A 303 -20.36 -11.56 4.22
N PHE A 304 -20.94 -12.10 5.28
CA PHE A 304 -20.22 -12.73 6.40
C PHE A 304 -19.27 -13.84 5.92
N TRP A 305 -19.79 -14.83 5.18
CA TRP A 305 -18.97 -15.93 4.68
C TRP A 305 -17.90 -15.47 3.71
N ARG A 306 -18.20 -14.48 2.85
CA ARG A 306 -17.22 -13.85 1.97
C ARG A 306 -16.10 -13.18 2.77
N THR A 307 -16.44 -12.44 3.81
CA THR A 307 -15.46 -11.76 4.67
C THR A 307 -14.52 -12.77 5.34
N ARG A 308 -15.09 -13.85 5.88
CA ARG A 308 -14.28 -14.93 6.48
C ARG A 308 -13.42 -15.65 5.44
N ALA A 309 -13.97 -15.92 4.25
CA ALA A 309 -13.23 -16.57 3.17
C ALA A 309 -12.02 -15.74 2.72
N TYR A 310 -12.17 -14.42 2.56
CA TYR A 310 -11.03 -13.55 2.27
C TYR A 310 -10.01 -13.53 3.41
N GLY A 311 -10.45 -13.51 4.66
CA GLY A 311 -9.57 -13.60 5.82
C GLY A 311 -8.73 -14.90 5.83
N GLU A 312 -9.33 -16.04 5.48
CA GLU A 312 -8.63 -17.32 5.39
C GLU A 312 -7.67 -17.38 4.19
N LEU A 313 -8.04 -16.78 3.04
CA LEU A 313 -7.14 -16.65 1.89
C LEU A 313 -5.93 -15.76 2.22
N ALA A 314 -6.14 -14.66 2.97
CA ALA A 314 -5.05 -13.82 3.46
C ALA A 314 -4.12 -14.63 4.39
N ARG A 315 -4.69 -15.40 5.32
CA ARG A 315 -3.92 -16.26 6.23
C ARG A 315 -3.11 -17.31 5.47
N GLN A 316 -3.73 -18.01 4.49
CA GLN A 316 -3.01 -18.99 3.66
C GLN A 316 -1.84 -18.34 2.89
N ALA A 317 -2.06 -17.14 2.33
CA ALA A 317 -1.01 -16.41 1.63
C ALA A 317 0.13 -16.00 2.59
N PHE A 318 -0.21 -15.58 3.82
CA PHE A 318 0.76 -15.28 4.88
C PHE A 318 1.55 -16.52 5.29
N ASP A 319 0.89 -17.65 5.52
CA ASP A 319 1.54 -18.92 5.87
C ASP A 319 2.53 -19.36 4.78
N ARG A 320 2.17 -19.17 3.50
CA ARG A 320 3.09 -19.45 2.39
C ARG A 320 4.28 -18.50 2.38
N LEU A 321 4.06 -17.22 2.60
CA LEU A 321 5.15 -16.23 2.69
C LEU A 321 6.11 -16.55 3.84
N SER A 322 5.58 -16.93 5.01
CA SER A 322 6.37 -17.26 6.20
C SER A 322 7.23 -18.52 6.06
N GLN A 323 6.83 -19.45 5.16
CA GLN A 323 7.59 -20.65 4.84
C GLN A 323 8.72 -20.41 3.82
N LEU A 324 8.74 -19.26 3.16
CA LEU A 324 9.84 -18.89 2.26
C LEU A 324 11.09 -18.48 3.06
N PRO A 325 12.28 -18.54 2.43
CA PRO A 325 13.47 -17.95 3.03
C PRO A 325 13.21 -16.48 3.41
N ALA A 326 13.86 -16.01 4.48
CA ALA A 326 13.72 -14.65 4.95
C ALA A 326 13.90 -13.65 3.79
N SER A 327 12.94 -12.76 3.63
CA SER A 327 12.90 -11.78 2.55
C SER A 327 12.51 -10.42 3.10
N ALA A 328 12.90 -9.37 2.39
CA ALA A 328 12.56 -8.00 2.76
C ALA A 328 11.03 -7.79 2.79
N GLU A 329 10.31 -8.46 1.90
CA GLU A 329 8.85 -8.40 1.80
C GLU A 329 8.14 -9.09 2.98
N ALA A 330 8.70 -10.19 3.50
CA ALA A 330 8.18 -10.85 4.70
C ALA A 330 8.35 -9.95 5.93
N HIS A 331 9.53 -9.34 6.09
CA HIS A 331 9.78 -8.38 7.17
C HIS A 331 8.91 -7.12 7.05
N GLU A 332 8.69 -6.61 5.84
CA GLU A 332 7.76 -5.51 5.59
C GLU A 332 6.35 -5.83 6.10
N LEU A 333 5.83 -7.00 5.73
CA LEU A 333 4.49 -7.42 6.13
C LEU A 333 4.39 -7.54 7.66
N MET A 334 5.36 -8.18 8.30
CA MET A 334 5.42 -8.30 9.77
C MET A 334 5.50 -6.93 10.44
N ALA A 335 6.30 -6.03 9.90
CA ALA A 335 6.43 -4.67 10.42
C ALA A 335 5.10 -3.92 10.38
N LYS A 336 4.37 -3.98 9.26
CA LYS A 336 3.03 -3.38 9.13
C LYS A 336 2.02 -4.00 10.10
N LEU A 337 2.04 -5.33 10.24
CA LEU A 337 1.17 -6.03 11.19
C LEU A 337 1.43 -5.58 12.63
N TYR A 338 2.70 -5.52 13.06
CA TYR A 338 3.05 -5.01 14.39
C TYR A 338 2.69 -3.55 14.58
N PHE A 339 2.86 -2.71 13.53
CA PHE A 339 2.46 -1.31 13.59
C PHE A 339 0.94 -1.15 13.81
N GLY A 340 0.11 -1.89 13.06
CA GLY A 340 -1.34 -1.90 13.21
C GLY A 340 -1.79 -2.36 14.61
N ARG A 341 -1.04 -3.28 15.23
CA ARG A 341 -1.25 -3.72 16.62
C ARG A 341 -0.66 -2.78 17.67
N ARG A 342 -0.16 -1.62 17.27
CA ARG A 342 0.52 -0.63 18.12
C ARG A 342 1.79 -1.16 18.83
N ASN A 343 2.34 -2.27 18.33
CA ASN A 343 3.63 -2.80 18.81
C ASN A 343 4.78 -2.20 17.96
N PHE A 344 4.99 -0.91 18.15
CA PHE A 344 5.88 -0.13 17.30
C PHE A 344 7.35 -0.55 17.41
N GLY A 345 7.77 -1.05 18.59
CA GLY A 345 9.13 -1.55 18.80
C GLY A 345 9.43 -2.81 17.97
N LEU A 346 8.49 -3.78 17.91
CA LEU A 346 8.61 -4.94 17.04
C LEU A 346 8.52 -4.53 15.56
N SER A 347 7.65 -3.58 15.22
CA SER A 347 7.58 -3.01 13.87
C SER A 347 8.95 -2.45 13.44
N ALA A 348 9.57 -1.63 14.26
CA ALA A 348 10.90 -1.08 13.98
C ALA A 348 11.98 -2.17 13.81
N LYS A 349 11.90 -3.25 14.62
CA LYS A 349 12.80 -4.40 14.48
C LYS A 349 12.65 -5.06 13.11
N GLU A 350 11.44 -5.33 12.68
CA GLU A 350 11.18 -5.97 11.38
C GLU A 350 11.63 -5.08 10.20
N TRP A 351 11.40 -3.77 10.26
CA TRP A 351 11.93 -2.85 9.24
C TRP A 351 13.46 -2.86 9.18
N ARG A 352 14.16 -2.97 10.32
CA ARG A 352 15.64 -3.12 10.34
C ARG A 352 16.09 -4.39 9.65
N GLU A 353 15.42 -5.52 9.89
CA GLU A 353 15.75 -6.79 9.22
C GLU A 353 15.48 -6.68 7.71
N GLY A 354 14.36 -6.08 7.31
CA GLY A 354 14.08 -5.81 5.89
C GLY A 354 15.15 -4.94 5.23
N LEU A 355 15.66 -3.92 5.91
CA LEU A 355 16.75 -3.06 5.43
C LEU A 355 18.08 -3.80 5.27
N LYS A 356 18.40 -4.80 6.11
CA LYS A 356 19.58 -5.65 5.93
C LYS A 356 19.53 -6.42 4.60
N LEU A 357 18.33 -6.84 4.20
CA LEU A 357 18.09 -7.59 2.95
C LEU A 357 17.93 -6.68 1.72
N SER A 358 17.54 -5.42 1.93
CA SER A 358 17.38 -4.41 0.88
C SER A 358 18.02 -3.08 1.30
N PRO A 359 19.35 -2.99 1.39
CA PRO A 359 20.04 -1.80 1.85
C PRO A 359 19.73 -0.58 0.97
N GLY A 360 19.50 0.56 1.61
CA GLY A 360 19.25 1.82 0.92
C GLY A 360 17.83 1.99 0.37
N ASN A 361 16.94 1.02 0.52
CA ASN A 361 15.55 1.17 0.09
C ASN A 361 14.86 2.31 0.88
N PRO A 362 14.47 3.42 0.22
CA PRO A 362 13.90 4.59 0.91
C PRO A 362 12.57 4.27 1.60
N TYR A 363 11.77 3.39 1.02
CA TYR A 363 10.51 2.94 1.61
C TYR A 363 10.70 2.22 2.95
N TYR A 364 11.71 1.32 3.04
CA TYR A 364 12.01 0.63 4.30
C TYR A 364 12.67 1.55 5.33
N ARG A 365 13.49 2.53 4.89
CA ARG A 365 14.00 3.59 5.77
C ARG A 365 12.86 4.42 6.36
N GLN A 366 11.88 4.77 5.54
CA GLN A 366 10.69 5.51 5.98
C GLN A 366 9.87 4.71 6.99
N GLY A 367 9.56 3.43 6.70
CA GLY A 367 8.85 2.55 7.63
C GLY A 367 9.55 2.40 8.97
N LEU A 368 10.89 2.26 8.96
CA LEU A 368 11.70 2.22 10.19
C LEU A 368 11.58 3.53 10.97
N ALA A 369 11.77 4.68 10.31
CA ALA A 369 11.75 5.98 10.96
C ALA A 369 10.38 6.29 11.59
N ILE A 370 9.29 5.97 10.88
CA ILE A 370 7.92 6.09 11.40
C ILE A 370 7.71 5.20 12.63
N SER A 371 8.14 3.93 12.56
CA SER A 371 7.99 2.98 13.69
C SER A 371 8.81 3.39 14.90
N LEU A 372 10.01 3.93 14.70
CA LEU A 372 10.85 4.50 15.77
C LEU A 372 10.18 5.71 16.41
N SER A 373 9.65 6.64 15.61
CA SER A 373 8.91 7.80 16.12
C SER A 373 7.68 7.38 16.94
N ALA A 374 6.92 6.42 16.43
CA ALA A 374 5.74 5.88 17.10
C ALA A 374 6.08 5.14 18.40
N SER A 375 7.27 4.52 18.50
CA SER A 375 7.78 3.88 19.70
C SER A 375 8.49 4.84 20.67
N SER A 376 8.46 6.15 20.38
CA SER A 376 9.13 7.21 21.15
C SER A 376 10.67 7.16 21.11
N ASP A 377 11.28 6.43 20.19
CA ASP A 377 12.72 6.49 19.91
C ASP A 377 13.01 7.64 18.92
N TYR A 378 12.75 8.87 19.40
CA TYR A 378 12.75 10.06 18.57
C TYR A 378 14.13 10.43 18.02
N GLU A 379 15.20 10.18 18.77
CA GLU A 379 16.56 10.48 18.29
C GLU A 379 16.96 9.58 17.12
N ALA A 380 16.69 8.27 17.21
CA ALA A 380 16.95 7.36 16.11
C ALA A 380 16.05 7.64 14.89
N ALA A 381 14.78 8.02 15.12
CA ALA A 381 13.86 8.41 14.06
C ALA A 381 14.36 9.65 13.33
N ARG A 382 14.79 10.70 14.06
CA ARG A 382 15.30 11.95 13.51
C ARG A 382 16.47 11.73 12.58
N GLN A 383 17.47 10.92 13.00
CA GLN A 383 18.66 10.65 12.19
C GLN A 383 18.31 10.14 10.77
N ILE A 384 17.27 9.30 10.66
CA ILE A 384 16.83 8.76 9.38
C ILE A 384 15.96 9.77 8.63
N MET A 385 15.07 10.48 9.34
CA MET A 385 14.14 11.43 8.73
C MET A 385 14.84 12.69 8.18
N ASP A 386 15.93 13.13 8.78
CA ASP A 386 16.72 14.28 8.29
C ASP A 386 17.19 14.08 6.83
N ASP A 387 17.49 12.86 6.42
CA ASP A 387 17.86 12.56 5.03
C ASP A 387 16.63 12.33 4.14
N LEU A 388 15.62 11.61 4.64
CA LEU A 388 14.39 11.35 3.89
C LEU A 388 13.64 12.63 3.51
N ILE A 389 13.61 13.63 4.39
CA ILE A 389 12.99 14.95 4.13
C ILE A 389 13.72 15.70 3.01
N LYS A 390 15.06 15.59 2.90
CA LYS A 390 15.82 16.16 1.79
C LYS A 390 15.51 15.48 0.46
N GLU A 391 15.32 14.15 0.49
CA GLU A 391 14.96 13.34 -0.68
C GLU A 391 13.51 13.60 -1.14
N SER A 392 12.58 13.82 -0.20
CA SER A 392 11.13 13.97 -0.47
C SER A 392 10.51 15.09 0.38
N PRO A 393 10.86 16.37 0.14
CA PRO A 393 10.47 17.50 0.99
C PRO A 393 8.96 17.81 1.00
N GLU A 394 8.21 17.35 0.00
CA GLU A 394 6.77 17.58 -0.13
C GLU A 394 5.91 16.38 0.31
N SER A 395 6.52 15.31 0.82
CA SER A 395 5.77 14.16 1.34
C SER A 395 4.98 14.55 2.58
N ALA A 396 3.65 14.51 2.51
CA ALA A 396 2.76 14.81 3.65
C ALA A 396 3.05 13.92 4.85
N GLU A 397 3.17 12.61 4.62
CA GLU A 397 3.43 11.62 5.67
C GLU A 397 4.78 11.85 6.36
N LEU A 398 5.86 12.06 5.58
CA LEU A 398 7.18 12.33 6.15
C LEU A 398 7.19 13.64 6.95
N ASN A 399 6.57 14.70 6.43
CA ASN A 399 6.46 15.97 7.14
C ASN A 399 5.67 15.82 8.45
N TYR A 400 4.58 15.05 8.45
CA TYR A 400 3.81 14.75 9.66
C TYR A 400 4.67 14.04 10.71
N TRP A 401 5.26 12.90 10.36
CA TRP A 401 6.03 12.10 11.30
C TRP A 401 7.31 12.78 11.77
N PHE A 402 7.95 13.60 10.92
CA PHE A 402 9.08 14.41 11.33
C PHE A 402 8.67 15.50 12.34
N GLY A 403 7.53 16.15 12.10
CA GLY A 403 6.93 17.07 13.07
C GLY A 403 6.62 16.40 14.41
N VAL A 404 6.05 15.19 14.42
CA VAL A 404 5.80 14.38 15.62
C VAL A 404 7.10 14.05 16.34
N THR A 405 8.14 13.65 15.59
CA THR A 405 9.47 13.36 16.14
C THR A 405 10.08 14.57 16.81
N LEU A 406 10.03 15.74 16.19
CA LEU A 406 10.55 16.99 16.75
C LEU A 406 9.76 17.44 17.99
N LEU A 407 8.44 17.21 18.02
CA LEU A 407 7.63 17.43 19.23
C LEU A 407 8.03 16.49 20.37
N GLY A 408 8.35 15.25 20.06
CA GLY A 408 8.84 14.24 21.02
C GLY A 408 10.20 14.61 21.60
N LEU A 409 11.05 15.28 20.81
CA LEU A 409 12.35 15.84 21.22
C LEU A 409 12.25 17.20 21.92
N ASP A 410 11.03 17.60 22.30
CA ASP A 410 10.75 18.89 22.96
C ASP A 410 11.19 20.12 22.15
N ASN A 411 11.12 20.03 20.82
CA ASN A 411 11.44 21.13 19.91
C ASN A 411 10.20 21.58 19.10
N PRO A 412 9.18 22.14 19.74
CA PRO A 412 7.94 22.52 19.08
C PRO A 412 8.11 23.60 18.02
N ALA A 413 9.07 24.52 18.20
CA ALA A 413 9.32 25.58 17.21
C ALA A 413 9.82 25.00 15.87
N ALA A 414 10.69 23.99 15.90
CA ALA A 414 11.15 23.30 14.70
C ALA A 414 10.08 22.38 14.09
N ALA A 415 9.14 21.84 14.88
CA ALA A 415 8.07 20.98 14.40
C ALA A 415 7.03 21.72 13.54
N ILE A 416 6.73 22.99 13.86
CA ILE A 416 5.66 23.77 13.22
C ILE A 416 5.74 23.76 11.69
N PRO A 417 6.85 24.12 11.02
CA PRO A 417 6.88 24.20 9.57
C PRO A 417 6.62 22.87 8.87
N PHE A 418 6.97 21.74 9.49
CA PHE A 418 6.70 20.40 8.95
C PHE A 418 5.24 20.03 9.14
N LEU A 419 4.67 20.28 10.30
CA LEU A 419 3.24 20.03 10.55
C LEU A 419 2.34 20.93 9.70
N GLU A 420 2.73 22.19 9.47
CA GLU A 420 2.05 23.10 8.53
C GLU A 420 2.05 22.54 7.10
N LYS A 421 3.19 22.01 6.62
CA LYS A 421 3.28 21.34 5.32
C LYS A 421 2.38 20.11 5.25
N ALA A 422 2.38 19.29 6.29
CA ALA A 422 1.53 18.10 6.35
C ALA A 422 0.03 18.46 6.25
N VAL A 423 -0.44 19.42 7.07
CA VAL A 423 -1.81 19.91 7.06
C VAL A 423 -2.17 20.59 5.72
N LYS A 424 -1.24 21.32 5.11
CA LYS A 424 -1.47 21.95 3.79
C LYS A 424 -1.61 20.92 2.68
N ALA A 425 -0.82 19.85 2.72
CA ALA A 425 -0.85 18.78 1.71
C ALA A 425 -2.14 17.92 1.84
N ASP A 426 -2.57 17.64 3.08
CA ASP A 426 -3.81 16.94 3.35
C ASP A 426 -4.54 17.54 4.58
N PRO A 427 -5.48 18.46 4.38
CA PRO A 427 -6.26 19.08 5.46
C PRO A 427 -7.21 18.14 6.19
N THR A 428 -7.39 16.91 5.73
CA THR A 428 -8.31 15.93 6.35
C THR A 428 -7.65 15.09 7.44
N VAL A 429 -6.32 15.16 7.57
CA VAL A 429 -5.54 14.41 8.57
C VAL A 429 -5.70 15.05 9.96
N LEU A 430 -6.75 14.67 10.69
CA LEU A 430 -7.06 15.23 12.01
C LEU A 430 -5.90 15.11 13.03
N PRO A 431 -5.13 14.00 13.09
CA PRO A 431 -3.94 13.92 13.94
C PRO A 431 -2.89 15.00 13.67
N ALA A 432 -2.71 15.42 12.40
CA ALA A 432 -1.77 16.48 12.07
C ALA A 432 -2.24 17.85 12.61
N HIS A 433 -3.54 18.13 12.55
CA HIS A 433 -4.11 19.32 13.20
C HIS A 433 -3.92 19.32 14.70
N LYS A 434 -4.16 18.16 15.37
CA LYS A 434 -3.93 17.99 16.80
C LYS A 434 -2.49 18.31 17.20
N ASP A 435 -1.52 17.74 16.48
CA ASP A 435 -0.10 17.90 16.80
C ASP A 435 0.41 19.32 16.46
N LEU A 436 -0.10 19.92 15.37
CA LEU A 436 0.20 21.32 15.04
C LEU A 436 -0.36 22.28 16.09
N ALA A 437 -1.58 22.05 16.56
CA ALA A 437 -2.14 22.83 17.67
C ALA A 437 -1.30 22.72 18.92
N ARG A 438 -0.86 21.49 19.27
CA ARG A 438 0.03 21.25 20.42
C ARG A 438 1.37 21.99 20.27
N ALA A 439 1.95 22.01 19.06
CA ALA A 439 3.17 22.75 18.78
C ALA A 439 2.96 24.26 18.99
N TYR A 440 1.91 24.84 18.43
CA TYR A 440 1.58 26.26 18.62
C TYR A 440 1.32 26.63 20.09
N LEU A 441 0.60 25.78 20.85
CA LEU A 441 0.35 26.03 22.28
C LEU A 441 1.66 26.04 23.08
N ARG A 442 2.62 25.14 22.78
CA ARG A 442 3.91 25.07 23.47
C ARG A 442 4.79 26.32 23.20
N VAL A 443 4.69 26.92 22.02
CA VAL A 443 5.40 28.16 21.69
C VAL A 443 4.60 29.44 22.01
N GLY A 444 3.41 29.31 22.63
CA GLY A 444 2.57 30.44 23.03
C GLY A 444 1.76 31.11 21.92
N GLN A 445 1.68 30.50 20.71
CA GLN A 445 0.91 31.04 19.59
C GLN A 445 -0.56 30.55 19.64
N ILE A 446 -1.30 31.03 20.64
CA ILE A 446 -2.63 30.53 20.98
C ILE A 446 -3.64 30.73 19.87
N GLU A 447 -3.62 31.93 19.23
CA GLU A 447 -4.54 32.31 18.15
C GLU A 447 -4.39 31.36 16.96
N LYS A 448 -3.18 30.88 16.67
CA LYS A 448 -2.93 29.91 15.62
C LYS A 448 -3.33 28.48 16.00
N ALA A 449 -3.25 28.13 17.28
CA ALA A 449 -3.63 26.81 17.78
C ALA A 449 -5.16 26.57 17.71
N MET A 450 -5.96 27.58 18.01
CA MET A 450 -7.42 27.44 18.13
C MET A 450 -8.12 26.86 16.89
N PRO A 451 -7.89 27.30 15.64
CA PRO A 451 -8.53 26.70 14.49
C PRO A 451 -8.18 25.22 14.32
N HIS A 452 -6.93 24.83 14.59
CA HIS A 452 -6.49 23.44 14.49
C HIS A 452 -7.07 22.57 15.60
N LEU A 453 -7.20 23.07 16.85
CA LEU A 453 -7.91 22.38 17.92
C LEU A 453 -9.36 22.08 17.48
N LYS A 454 -10.08 23.07 16.95
CA LYS A 454 -11.47 22.89 16.50
C LYS A 454 -11.60 21.81 15.42
N VAL A 455 -10.71 21.80 14.44
CA VAL A 455 -10.70 20.79 13.37
C VAL A 455 -10.41 19.39 13.95
N ALA A 456 -9.57 19.27 14.97
CA ALA A 456 -9.21 17.99 15.56
C ALA A 456 -10.20 17.43 16.58
N LEU A 457 -11.24 18.18 17.01
CA LEU A 457 -12.21 17.72 18.00
C LEU A 457 -12.87 16.35 17.68
N PRO A 458 -13.15 15.97 16.41
CA PRO A 458 -13.71 14.65 16.11
C PRO A 458 -12.86 13.45 16.55
N VAL A 459 -11.56 13.64 16.78
CA VAL A 459 -10.65 12.57 17.28
C VAL A 459 -10.36 12.69 18.76
N ASP A 460 -11.14 13.47 19.49
CA ASP A 460 -10.99 13.70 20.93
C ASP A 460 -11.88 12.76 21.76
N GLU A 461 -11.52 11.49 21.80
CA GLU A 461 -12.27 10.45 22.52
C GLU A 461 -12.32 10.70 24.04
N GLU A 462 -11.28 11.36 24.58
CA GLU A 462 -11.11 11.58 26.04
C GLU A 462 -11.39 13.02 26.47
N GLY A 463 -11.77 13.92 25.58
CA GLY A 463 -12.02 15.33 25.87
C GLY A 463 -10.78 16.20 26.08
N GLY A 464 -9.58 15.65 25.86
CA GLY A 464 -8.32 16.38 26.08
C GLY A 464 -8.16 17.61 25.17
N LEU A 465 -8.67 17.57 23.94
CA LEU A 465 -8.66 18.71 23.02
C LEU A 465 -9.68 19.78 23.45
N TYR A 466 -10.84 19.39 23.95
CA TYR A 466 -11.81 20.33 24.52
C TYR A 466 -11.20 21.07 25.70
N TYR A 467 -10.46 20.37 26.58
CA TYR A 467 -9.76 21.01 27.69
C TYR A 467 -8.71 22.02 27.21
N GLN A 468 -7.88 21.64 26.23
CA GLN A 468 -6.87 22.54 25.63
C GLN A 468 -7.53 23.76 24.96
N LEU A 469 -8.64 23.56 24.26
CA LEU A 469 -9.39 24.63 23.62
C LEU A 469 -10.01 25.60 24.67
N ALA A 470 -10.51 25.07 25.77
CA ALA A 470 -11.00 25.89 26.89
C ALA A 470 -9.89 26.74 27.50
N LEU A 471 -8.70 26.18 27.70
CA LEU A 471 -7.53 26.94 28.17
C LEU A 471 -7.10 28.02 27.17
N ALA A 472 -7.20 27.74 25.87
CA ALA A 472 -6.95 28.72 24.82
C ALA A 472 -7.96 29.88 24.88
N TYR A 473 -9.25 29.59 25.03
CA TYR A 473 -10.30 30.59 25.19
C TYR A 473 -10.11 31.45 26.46
N ARG A 474 -9.71 30.80 27.58
CA ARG A 474 -9.37 31.51 28.84
C ARG A 474 -8.28 32.57 28.59
N ARG A 475 -7.20 32.19 27.92
CA ARG A 475 -6.07 33.08 27.62
C ARG A 475 -6.46 34.19 26.62
N ALA A 476 -7.40 33.91 25.71
CA ALA A 476 -7.97 34.89 24.79
C ALA A 476 -9.05 35.76 25.43
N GLY A 477 -9.38 35.60 26.71
CA GLY A 477 -10.42 36.38 27.42
C GLY A 477 -11.87 36.03 27.05
N GLN A 478 -12.10 34.92 26.32
CA GLN A 478 -13.41 34.50 25.79
C GLN A 478 -14.14 33.61 26.82
N LYS A 479 -14.61 34.20 27.91
CA LYS A 479 -15.15 33.48 29.07
C LYS A 479 -16.36 32.59 28.79
N GLU A 480 -17.27 33.01 27.89
CA GLU A 480 -18.46 32.19 27.57
C GLU A 480 -18.06 30.92 26.80
N LEU A 481 -17.18 31.05 25.83
CA LEU A 481 -16.65 29.90 25.06
C LEU A 481 -15.79 28.97 25.94
N GLU A 482 -15.02 29.52 26.87
CA GLU A 482 -14.30 28.73 27.88
C GLU A 482 -15.27 27.86 28.68
N LYS A 483 -16.33 28.46 29.22
CA LYS A 483 -17.33 27.76 30.05
C LYS A 483 -18.04 26.67 29.25
N GLU A 484 -18.52 26.98 28.05
CA GLU A 484 -19.18 26.02 27.16
C GLU A 484 -18.26 24.82 26.86
N THR A 485 -16.99 25.10 26.51
CA THR A 485 -16.01 24.08 26.15
C THR A 485 -15.62 23.20 27.35
N LEU A 486 -15.51 23.78 28.57
CA LEU A 486 -15.29 23.02 29.80
C LEU A 486 -16.50 22.13 30.17
N ASN A 487 -17.72 22.60 29.97
CA ASN A 487 -18.90 21.77 30.16
C ASN A 487 -18.85 20.56 29.24
N LYS A 488 -18.49 20.76 27.96
CA LYS A 488 -18.36 19.65 27.00
C LYS A 488 -17.30 18.66 27.39
N PHE A 489 -16.13 19.13 27.86
CA PHE A 489 -15.08 18.28 28.44
C PHE A 489 -15.64 17.43 29.59
N GLN A 490 -16.36 18.04 30.53
CA GLN A 490 -16.93 17.32 31.69
C GLN A 490 -17.98 16.28 31.27
N GLU A 491 -18.84 16.61 30.28
CA GLU A 491 -19.79 15.65 29.71
C GLU A 491 -19.08 14.43 29.14
N ILE A 492 -18.02 14.62 28.32
CA ILE A 492 -17.24 13.53 27.73
C ILE A 492 -16.60 12.69 28.83
N GLN A 493 -15.95 13.30 29.83
CA GLN A 493 -15.31 12.59 30.94
C GLN A 493 -16.31 11.75 31.75
N ASN A 494 -17.48 12.31 32.06
CA ASN A 494 -18.52 11.60 32.78
C ASN A 494 -19.10 10.45 31.98
N SER A 495 -19.37 10.67 30.71
CA SER A 495 -19.86 9.61 29.80
C SER A 495 -18.84 8.48 29.66
N ALA A 496 -17.57 8.82 29.41
CA ALA A 496 -16.49 7.85 29.29
C ALA A 496 -16.31 7.01 30.56
N ALA A 497 -16.40 7.63 31.76
CA ALA A 497 -16.30 6.92 33.04
C ALA A 497 -17.46 5.94 33.23
N ILE A 498 -18.70 6.36 32.90
CA ILE A 498 -19.89 5.51 33.00
C ILE A 498 -19.79 4.35 31.99
N GLU A 499 -19.46 4.65 30.74
CA GLU A 499 -19.31 3.64 29.70
C GLU A 499 -18.20 2.63 30.03
N LYS A 500 -17.05 3.10 30.51
CA LYS A 500 -15.94 2.25 30.96
C LYS A 500 -16.40 1.28 32.05
N LYS A 501 -17.06 1.78 33.10
CA LYS A 501 -17.56 0.95 34.22
C LYS A 501 -18.60 -0.05 33.74
N LYS A 502 -19.55 0.37 32.87
CA LYS A 502 -20.57 -0.50 32.29
C LYS A 502 -19.91 -1.57 31.42
N PHE A 503 -18.93 -1.17 30.61
CA PHE A 503 -18.20 -2.06 29.74
C PHE A 503 -17.37 -3.09 30.51
N GLU A 504 -16.63 -2.69 31.54
CA GLU A 504 -15.88 -3.59 32.43
C GLU A 504 -16.79 -4.64 33.09
N GLN A 505 -17.99 -4.25 33.51
CA GLN A 505 -18.98 -5.19 34.06
C GLN A 505 -19.54 -6.16 32.99
N GLN A 506 -19.80 -5.67 31.79
CA GLN A 506 -20.38 -6.46 30.71
C GLN A 506 -19.38 -7.40 30.02
N THR A 507 -18.08 -7.08 30.07
CA THR A 507 -17.02 -7.88 29.45
C THR A 507 -16.44 -8.95 30.35
N GLN A 508 -16.94 -9.12 31.58
CA GLN A 508 -16.51 -10.21 32.46
C GLN A 508 -16.83 -11.56 31.81
N ILE A 509 -15.85 -12.47 31.81
CA ILE A 509 -16.03 -13.86 31.37
C ILE A 509 -16.83 -14.57 32.46
N THR A 510 -18.04 -15.01 32.11
CA THR A 510 -18.99 -15.65 33.01
C THR A 510 -19.23 -17.10 32.61
N PRO A 511 -19.68 -17.98 33.54
CA PRO A 511 -20.04 -19.34 33.21
C PRO A 511 -21.04 -19.45 32.06
N PRO A 512 -21.04 -20.59 31.32
CA PRO A 512 -21.92 -20.85 30.17
C PRO A 512 -23.40 -20.97 30.52
#